data_fac29af7adf92a065c97603fc25f5b0d
#
_entry.id   fac29af7adf92a065c97603fc25f5b0d
#
_cell.length_a   1.000
_cell.length_b   1.000
_cell.length_c   1.000
_cell.angle_alpha   90.00
_cell.angle_beta   90.00
_cell.angle_gamma   90.00
#
_symmetry.space_group_name_H-M   'P 1'
#
loop_
_entity.id
_entity.type
_entity.pdbx_description
1 polymer ?
#
loop_
_entity_poly.entity_id
_entity_poly.type
_entity_poly.pdbx_seq_one_letter_code
_entity_poly.pdbx_strand_id
1 'polypeptide(L)'
;MIDRFAVDNFKSINWIDMPLGKFNCLVGMNGAGKSTLLQALDFAARQMTGDIEGWLAQRGWESKDLSCKFRKEQNIKMGLWVTLPQSGKVISWGFSFNKKELRCTHEDFKDSDGNVLFFSEGHSYSTHGARREVGFTYQGSILSQLKDTEIPQELLEFREQIRQVKSLELLSPQLLRKRARAGETDIGAGGEKLSAYLHGIKGGQRASLI
;
A
#
# COMPACT_ATOMS: atom_id res chain seq x y z
N MET A 1 -0.67 -7.09 -11.07
CA MET A 1 -2.07 -6.62 -10.75
C MET A 1 -2.39 -7.09 -9.33
N ILE A 2 -3.15 -6.33 -8.54
CA ILE A 2 -3.67 -6.84 -7.26
C ILE A 2 -4.92 -7.66 -7.58
N ASP A 3 -4.92 -8.94 -7.22
CA ASP A 3 -5.98 -9.88 -7.58
C ASP A 3 -6.96 -10.15 -6.44
N ARG A 4 -6.51 -9.95 -5.20
CA ARG A 4 -7.31 -10.10 -3.98
C ARG A 4 -6.76 -9.21 -2.89
N PHE A 5 -7.64 -8.66 -2.06
CA PHE A 5 -7.31 -7.81 -0.93
C PHE A 5 -8.13 -8.18 0.30
N ALA A 6 -7.47 -8.44 1.40
CA ALA A 6 -8.08 -8.71 2.69
C ALA A 6 -7.64 -7.65 3.72
N VAL A 7 -8.57 -7.19 4.55
CA VAL A 7 -8.34 -6.18 5.59
C VAL A 7 -9.06 -6.59 6.86
N ASP A 8 -8.36 -6.51 7.96
CA ASP A 8 -8.88 -6.72 9.31
C ASP A 8 -8.48 -5.56 10.21
N ASN A 9 -9.45 -4.98 10.91
CA ASN A 9 -9.26 -3.94 11.91
C ASN A 9 -8.71 -2.60 11.37
N PHE A 10 -9.25 -2.09 10.27
CA PHE A 10 -8.82 -0.80 9.71
C PHE A 10 -9.98 0.22 9.68
N LYS A 11 -9.89 1.31 10.46
CA LYS A 11 -10.87 2.42 10.53
C LYS A 11 -12.32 1.92 10.73
N SER A 12 -13.18 2.05 9.72
CA SER A 12 -14.56 1.54 9.75
C SER A 12 -14.68 0.08 9.29
N ILE A 13 -13.59 -0.51 8.77
CA ILE A 13 -13.58 -1.90 8.33
C ILE A 13 -13.26 -2.80 9.52
N ASN A 14 -14.22 -3.63 9.91
CA ASN A 14 -13.98 -4.70 10.86
C ASN A 14 -13.22 -5.85 10.21
N TRP A 15 -13.76 -6.38 9.12
CA TRP A 15 -13.13 -7.38 8.28
C TRP A 15 -13.73 -7.37 6.87
N ILE A 16 -12.89 -7.53 5.87
CA ILE A 16 -13.28 -7.71 4.48
C ILE A 16 -12.23 -8.56 3.76
N ASP A 17 -12.67 -9.39 2.86
CA ASP A 17 -11.83 -10.16 1.94
C ASP A 17 -12.55 -10.21 0.59
N MET A 18 -11.89 -9.71 -0.45
CA MET A 18 -12.52 -9.56 -1.75
C MET A 18 -11.55 -9.80 -2.91
N PRO A 19 -12.00 -10.48 -3.96
CA PRO A 19 -11.26 -10.52 -5.21
C PRO A 19 -11.30 -9.14 -5.89
N LEU A 20 -10.24 -8.82 -6.63
CA LEU A 20 -10.12 -7.60 -7.42
C LEU A 20 -9.88 -7.96 -8.89
N GLY A 21 -10.56 -7.25 -9.79
CA GLY A 21 -10.34 -7.34 -11.23
C GLY A 21 -9.53 -6.14 -11.76
N LYS A 22 -9.37 -6.06 -13.07
CA LYS A 22 -8.73 -4.91 -13.74
C LYS A 22 -9.47 -3.59 -13.50
N PHE A 23 -10.77 -3.67 -13.31
CA PHE A 23 -11.65 -2.56 -12.97
C PHE A 23 -12.62 -3.00 -11.88
N ASN A 24 -12.75 -2.21 -10.82
CA ASN A 24 -13.65 -2.47 -9.71
C ASN A 24 -14.44 -1.20 -9.41
N CYS A 25 -15.75 -1.32 -9.26
CA CYS A 25 -16.63 -0.22 -8.91
C CYS A 25 -17.27 -0.48 -7.55
N LEU A 26 -17.00 0.42 -6.60
CA LEU A 26 -17.58 0.36 -5.26
C LEU A 26 -18.83 1.23 -5.19
N VAL A 27 -20.00 0.61 -5.03
CA VAL A 27 -21.29 1.29 -4.92
C VAL A 27 -21.84 1.13 -3.51
N GLY A 28 -22.44 2.17 -2.97
CA GLY A 28 -23.04 2.14 -1.64
C GLY A 28 -23.35 3.53 -1.12
N MET A 29 -24.11 3.61 -0.03
CA MET A 29 -24.49 4.86 0.65
C MET A 29 -23.25 5.62 1.18
N ASN A 30 -23.43 6.91 1.48
CA ASN A 30 -22.41 7.68 2.18
C ASN A 30 -22.13 7.05 3.55
N GLY A 31 -20.85 6.97 3.91
CA GLY A 31 -20.45 6.29 5.16
C GLY A 31 -20.28 4.76 5.07
N ALA A 32 -20.63 4.11 3.95
CA ALA A 32 -20.52 2.65 3.79
C ALA A 32 -19.07 2.11 3.74
N GLY A 33 -18.05 2.94 3.90
CA GLY A 33 -16.66 2.49 3.95
C GLY A 33 -15.94 2.42 2.60
N LYS A 34 -16.54 2.91 1.50
CA LYS A 34 -15.92 2.89 0.15
C LYS A 34 -14.54 3.56 0.14
N SER A 35 -14.46 4.79 0.64
CA SER A 35 -13.19 5.52 0.74
C SER A 35 -12.23 4.87 1.73
N THR A 36 -12.75 4.23 2.80
CA THR A 36 -11.92 3.51 3.76
C THR A 36 -11.21 2.33 3.10
N LEU A 37 -11.85 1.63 2.17
CA LEU A 37 -11.23 0.53 1.43
C LEU A 37 -10.08 1.03 0.53
N LEU A 38 -10.29 2.16 -0.17
CA LEU A 38 -9.22 2.79 -0.97
C LEU A 38 -8.08 3.27 -0.08
N GLN A 39 -8.39 3.86 1.07
CA GLN A 39 -7.38 4.25 2.07
C GLN A 39 -6.62 3.05 2.64
N ALA A 40 -7.28 1.89 2.80
CA ALA A 40 -6.62 0.67 3.25
C ALA A 40 -5.61 0.14 2.20
N LEU A 41 -5.97 0.19 0.90
CA LEU A 41 -5.04 -0.16 -0.18
C LEU A 41 -3.83 0.79 -0.22
N ASP A 42 -4.06 2.09 -0.10
CA ASP A 42 -2.98 3.08 -0.04
C ASP A 42 -2.11 2.89 1.21
N PHE A 43 -2.72 2.56 2.35
CA PHE A 43 -1.99 2.24 3.58
C PHE A 43 -1.10 0.99 3.40
N ALA A 44 -1.62 -0.07 2.76
CA ALA A 44 -0.81 -1.24 2.45
C ALA A 44 0.37 -0.89 1.53
N ALA A 45 0.16 -0.02 0.54
CA ALA A 45 1.24 0.44 -0.33
C ALA A 45 2.31 1.23 0.43
N ARG A 46 1.91 2.03 1.41
CA ARG A 46 2.83 2.81 2.25
C ARG A 46 3.74 1.97 3.11
N GLN A 47 3.33 0.75 3.47
CA GLN A 47 4.23 -0.16 4.16
C GLN A 47 5.53 -0.38 3.37
N MET A 48 5.46 -0.42 2.03
CA MET A 48 6.62 -0.63 1.16
C MET A 48 7.49 0.62 0.95
N THR A 49 7.06 1.79 1.40
CA THR A 49 7.86 3.03 1.36
C THR A 49 8.59 3.32 2.67
N GLY A 50 8.08 2.81 3.80
CA GLY A 50 8.69 2.99 5.11
C GLY A 50 8.51 4.36 5.75
N ASP A 51 7.67 5.24 5.19
CA ASP A 51 7.35 6.58 5.72
C ASP A 51 5.89 6.62 6.18
N ILE A 52 5.59 5.95 7.27
CA ILE A 52 4.23 5.90 7.83
C ILE A 52 3.88 7.20 8.55
N GLU A 53 4.80 7.80 9.30
CA GLU A 53 4.59 9.07 9.99
C GLU A 53 4.31 10.20 9.00
N GLY A 54 5.09 10.34 7.95
CA GLY A 54 4.88 11.34 6.91
C GLY A 54 3.54 11.15 6.20
N TRP A 55 3.14 9.89 5.93
CA TRP A 55 1.86 9.57 5.33
C TRP A 55 0.67 9.94 6.24
N LEU A 56 0.77 9.69 7.56
CA LEU A 56 -0.22 10.09 8.56
C LEU A 56 -0.32 11.61 8.65
N ALA A 57 0.83 12.31 8.74
CA ALA A 57 0.88 13.77 8.84
C ALA A 57 0.25 14.46 7.62
N GLN A 58 0.49 13.97 6.39
CA GLN A 58 -0.12 14.49 5.17
C GLN A 58 -1.66 14.43 5.18
N ARG A 59 -2.23 13.47 5.92
CA ARG A 59 -3.68 13.28 6.05
C ARG A 59 -4.28 13.93 7.30
N GLY A 60 -3.44 14.48 8.18
CA GLY A 60 -3.88 14.99 9.48
C GLY A 60 -4.41 13.88 10.39
N TRP A 61 -3.87 12.65 10.27
CA TRP A 61 -4.28 11.49 11.06
C TRP A 61 -3.24 11.15 12.10
N GLU A 62 -3.71 10.57 13.20
CA GLU A 62 -2.85 9.95 14.21
C GLU A 62 -2.91 8.42 14.09
N SER A 63 -1.93 7.72 14.63
CA SER A 63 -1.87 6.25 14.59
C SER A 63 -3.09 5.58 15.25
N LYS A 64 -3.72 6.24 16.24
CA LYS A 64 -4.94 5.79 16.87
C LYS A 64 -6.15 5.75 15.91
N ASP A 65 -6.14 6.57 14.84
CA ASP A 65 -7.22 6.66 13.86
C ASP A 65 -7.21 5.53 12.85
N LEU A 66 -6.14 4.73 12.82
CA LEU A 66 -5.97 3.64 11.87
C LEU A 66 -6.80 2.40 12.20
N SER A 67 -7.00 2.09 13.49
CA SER A 67 -7.72 0.88 13.89
C SER A 67 -9.22 1.09 14.02
N CYS A 68 -9.98 0.02 13.87
CA CYS A 68 -11.42 0.03 14.05
C CYS A 68 -11.79 0.36 15.51
N LYS A 69 -12.61 1.39 15.72
CA LYS A 69 -13.02 1.85 17.06
C LYS A 69 -13.91 0.83 17.80
N PHE A 70 -14.49 -0.12 17.07
CA PHE A 70 -15.34 -1.17 17.64
C PHE A 70 -14.56 -2.41 18.11
N ARG A 71 -13.23 -2.41 17.92
CA ARG A 71 -12.35 -3.52 18.27
C ARG A 71 -11.32 -3.12 19.32
N LYS A 72 -10.93 -4.10 20.15
CA LYS A 72 -9.88 -3.93 21.18
C LYS A 72 -8.49 -4.26 20.65
N GLU A 73 -8.41 -4.95 19.50
CA GLU A 73 -7.15 -5.34 18.90
C GLU A 73 -6.31 -4.12 18.53
N GLN A 74 -5.02 -4.21 18.81
CA GLN A 74 -4.08 -3.12 18.54
C GLN A 74 -3.51 -3.19 17.11
N ASN A 75 -3.40 -4.39 16.56
CA ASN A 75 -2.80 -4.61 15.27
C ASN A 75 -3.83 -4.58 14.15
N ILE A 76 -3.40 -4.02 13.03
CA ILE A 76 -4.13 -4.06 11.76
C ILE A 76 -3.53 -5.20 10.95
N LYS A 77 -4.38 -6.09 10.40
CA LYS A 77 -3.92 -7.18 9.57
C LYS A 77 -4.41 -6.99 8.14
N MET A 78 -3.54 -7.23 7.18
CA MET A 78 -3.90 -7.15 5.77
C MET A 78 -3.26 -8.30 4.98
N GLY A 79 -3.90 -8.63 3.86
CA GLY A 79 -3.41 -9.61 2.90
C GLY A 79 -3.59 -9.10 1.47
N LEU A 80 -2.56 -9.23 0.65
CA LEU A 80 -2.59 -8.91 -0.77
C LEU A 80 -2.12 -10.12 -1.57
N TRP A 81 -2.81 -10.40 -2.67
CA TRP A 81 -2.39 -11.37 -3.68
C TRP A 81 -2.16 -10.60 -4.97
N VAL A 82 -0.98 -10.73 -5.52
CA VAL A 82 -0.51 -9.85 -6.59
C VAL A 82 0.12 -10.68 -7.70
N THR A 83 -0.44 -10.58 -8.91
CA THR A 83 0.23 -11.07 -10.11
C THR A 83 1.29 -10.06 -10.55
N LEU A 84 2.53 -10.52 -10.60
CA LEU A 84 3.68 -9.73 -11.01
C LEU A 84 3.68 -9.51 -12.53
N PRO A 85 3.89 -8.28 -13.03
CA PRO A 85 3.76 -7.97 -14.45
C PRO A 85 4.88 -8.57 -15.31
N GLN A 86 6.10 -8.73 -14.79
CA GLN A 86 7.23 -9.22 -15.55
C GLN A 86 7.29 -10.75 -15.56
N SER A 87 7.13 -11.36 -14.40
CA SER A 87 7.27 -12.81 -14.25
C SER A 87 5.95 -13.59 -14.41
N GLY A 88 4.81 -12.91 -14.30
CA GLY A 88 3.49 -13.54 -14.25
C GLY A 88 3.22 -14.35 -12.98
N LYS A 89 4.18 -14.39 -12.05
CA LYS A 89 4.02 -15.12 -10.78
C LYS A 89 3.03 -14.42 -9.87
N VAL A 90 2.33 -15.20 -9.07
CA VAL A 90 1.44 -14.70 -8.02
C VAL A 90 2.18 -14.74 -6.69
N ILE A 91 2.28 -13.61 -6.03
CA ILE A 91 2.84 -13.48 -4.68
C ILE A 91 1.72 -13.06 -3.73
N SER A 92 1.59 -13.78 -2.62
CA SER A 92 0.76 -13.36 -1.49
C SER A 92 1.63 -12.70 -0.43
N TRP A 93 1.14 -11.61 0.14
CA TRP A 93 1.73 -10.90 1.26
C TRP A 93 0.72 -10.74 2.37
N GLY A 94 0.95 -11.38 3.50
CA GLY A 94 0.23 -11.18 4.74
C GLY A 94 1.04 -10.37 5.73
N PHE A 95 0.42 -9.42 6.44
CA PHE A 95 1.12 -8.67 7.48
C PHE A 95 0.23 -8.28 8.65
N SER A 96 0.88 -8.07 9.80
CA SER A 96 0.30 -7.52 11.02
C SER A 96 1.06 -6.25 11.40
N PHE A 97 0.39 -5.10 11.26
CA PHE A 97 0.95 -3.78 11.57
C PHE A 97 0.61 -3.36 13.00
N ASN A 98 1.63 -2.99 13.76
CA ASN A 98 1.48 -2.43 15.10
C ASN A 98 1.46 -0.91 15.04
N LYS A 99 0.32 -0.31 15.38
CA LYS A 99 0.12 1.15 15.31
C LYS A 99 0.92 1.96 16.33
N LYS A 100 1.46 1.34 17.40
CA LYS A 100 2.33 2.02 18.37
C LYS A 100 3.78 2.07 17.89
N GLU A 101 4.21 0.98 17.26
CA GLU A 101 5.57 0.85 16.72
C GLU A 101 5.69 1.39 15.29
N LEU A 102 4.55 1.68 14.63
CA LEU A 102 4.43 2.11 13.24
C LEU A 102 5.12 1.17 12.23
N ARG A 103 5.19 -0.11 12.56
CA ARG A 103 5.82 -1.13 11.70
C ARG A 103 5.04 -2.41 11.65
N CYS A 104 5.29 -3.20 10.64
CA CYS A 104 4.85 -4.58 10.58
C CYS A 104 5.65 -5.41 11.58
N THR A 105 4.94 -6.07 12.51
CA THR A 105 5.54 -6.96 13.52
C THR A 105 5.52 -8.42 13.09
N HIS A 106 4.76 -8.71 12.05
CA HIS A 106 4.71 -10.01 11.38
C HIS A 106 4.46 -9.79 9.90
N GLU A 107 5.21 -10.46 9.04
CA GLU A 107 5.03 -10.46 7.59
C GLU A 107 5.35 -11.84 7.03
N ASP A 108 4.54 -12.31 6.09
CA ASP A 108 4.81 -13.49 5.31
C ASP A 108 4.57 -13.24 3.82
N PHE A 109 5.54 -13.65 3.00
CA PHE A 109 5.44 -13.63 1.55
C PHE A 109 5.52 -15.04 1.04
N LYS A 110 4.55 -15.44 0.23
CA LYS A 110 4.48 -16.79 -0.34
C LYS A 110 4.23 -16.73 -1.83
N ASP A 111 4.76 -17.71 -2.54
CA ASP A 111 4.42 -17.95 -3.94
C ASP A 111 3.06 -18.66 -4.09
N SER A 112 2.66 -18.94 -5.34
CA SER A 112 1.41 -19.64 -5.66
C SER A 112 1.35 -21.07 -5.10
N ASP A 113 2.50 -21.69 -4.87
CA ASP A 113 2.60 -23.07 -4.36
C ASP A 113 2.62 -23.10 -2.82
N GLY A 114 2.60 -21.91 -2.19
CA GLY A 114 2.62 -21.76 -0.74
C GLY A 114 4.02 -21.77 -0.12
N ASN A 115 5.08 -21.80 -0.93
CA ASN A 115 6.45 -21.70 -0.42
C ASN A 115 6.71 -20.31 0.15
N VAL A 116 7.34 -20.27 1.34
CA VAL A 116 7.68 -19.01 2.00
C VAL A 116 8.93 -18.42 1.37
N LEU A 117 8.78 -17.29 0.70
CA LEU A 117 9.88 -16.53 0.08
C LEU A 117 10.57 -15.63 1.09
N PHE A 118 9.79 -15.09 2.02
CA PHE A 118 10.25 -14.20 3.07
C PHE A 118 9.30 -14.26 4.26
N PHE A 119 9.86 -14.16 5.45
CA PHE A 119 9.11 -14.15 6.69
C PHE A 119 9.77 -13.20 7.69
N SER A 120 8.98 -12.41 8.42
CA SER A 120 9.49 -11.64 9.56
C SER A 120 8.56 -11.76 10.75
N GLU A 121 9.15 -11.80 11.94
CA GLU A 121 8.44 -11.81 13.21
C GLU A 121 9.25 -11.12 14.30
N GLY A 122 8.63 -10.14 14.96
CA GLY A 122 9.25 -9.38 16.03
C GLY A 122 10.50 -8.62 15.58
N HIS A 123 11.68 -9.08 15.97
CA HIS A 123 12.98 -8.49 15.64
C HIS A 123 13.83 -9.40 14.77
N SER A 124 13.24 -10.33 14.04
CA SER A 124 13.98 -11.19 13.12
C SER A 124 13.25 -11.36 11.79
N TYR A 125 14.02 -11.64 10.74
CA TYR A 125 13.49 -12.00 9.44
C TYR A 125 14.26 -13.18 8.86
N SER A 126 13.62 -13.88 7.93
CA SER A 126 14.19 -15.00 7.20
C SER A 126 14.02 -14.79 5.71
N THR A 127 15.10 -14.97 4.97
CA THR A 127 15.12 -14.94 3.51
C THR A 127 16.06 -16.04 3.01
N HIS A 128 15.71 -16.74 1.93
CA HIS A 128 16.48 -17.88 1.41
C HIS A 128 16.84 -18.92 2.48
N GLY A 129 15.95 -19.12 3.46
CA GLY A 129 16.17 -20.08 4.54
C GLY A 129 17.15 -19.63 5.65
N ALA A 130 17.78 -18.46 5.52
CA ALA A 130 18.65 -17.89 6.53
C ALA A 130 17.90 -16.89 7.43
N ARG A 131 17.94 -17.13 8.74
CA ARG A 131 17.37 -16.20 9.74
C ARG A 131 18.40 -15.14 10.12
N ARG A 132 17.97 -13.89 10.23
CA ARG A 132 18.78 -12.73 10.62
C ARG A 132 18.02 -11.89 11.64
N GLU A 133 18.75 -11.21 12.49
CA GLU A 133 18.17 -10.23 13.43
C GLU A 133 18.14 -8.83 12.81
N VAL A 134 17.12 -8.07 13.20
CA VAL A 134 16.93 -6.68 12.77
C VAL A 134 17.73 -5.79 13.73
N GLY A 135 18.84 -5.24 13.24
CA GLY A 135 19.72 -4.34 14.00
C GLY A 135 19.43 -2.84 13.78
N PHE A 136 18.26 -2.50 13.21
CA PHE A 136 17.88 -1.11 12.89
C PHE A 136 16.40 -0.85 13.18
N THR A 137 16.04 0.42 13.32
CA THR A 137 14.65 0.86 13.44
C THR A 137 14.06 1.09 12.06
N TYR A 138 12.78 0.75 11.88
CA TYR A 138 12.07 0.95 10.61
C TYR A 138 10.59 1.23 10.84
N GLN A 139 9.95 1.81 9.84
CA GLN A 139 8.50 1.97 9.76
C GLN A 139 7.95 1.16 8.59
N GLY A 140 6.69 0.75 8.69
CA GLY A 140 6.06 -0.05 7.64
C GLY A 140 6.61 -1.47 7.57
N SER A 141 6.79 -1.98 6.37
CA SER A 141 7.39 -3.29 6.08
C SER A 141 8.91 -3.24 6.21
N ILE A 142 9.51 -4.32 6.74
CA ILE A 142 10.96 -4.44 6.78
C ILE A 142 11.57 -4.44 5.37
N LEU A 143 10.83 -4.95 4.35
CA LEU A 143 11.28 -4.90 2.95
C LEU A 143 11.54 -3.47 2.45
N SER A 144 10.94 -2.44 3.09
CA SER A 144 11.19 -1.05 2.72
C SER A 144 12.62 -0.59 3.00
N GLN A 145 13.31 -1.23 3.94
CA GLN A 145 14.64 -0.86 4.44
C GLN A 145 15.76 -1.83 4.06
N LEU A 146 15.40 -3.06 3.66
CA LEU A 146 16.41 -4.03 3.23
C LEU A 146 17.03 -3.62 1.90
N LYS A 147 18.32 -3.89 1.76
CA LYS A 147 19.05 -3.70 0.50
C LYS A 147 18.52 -4.66 -0.57
N ASP A 148 18.53 -4.23 -1.82
CA ASP A 148 18.06 -5.03 -2.94
C ASP A 148 18.78 -6.38 -3.07
N THR A 149 20.06 -6.43 -2.67
CA THR A 149 20.87 -7.66 -2.64
C THR A 149 20.43 -8.69 -1.59
N GLU A 150 19.61 -8.29 -0.62
CA GLU A 150 19.11 -9.14 0.46
C GLU A 150 17.69 -9.63 0.21
N ILE A 151 17.06 -9.16 -0.86
CA ILE A 151 15.67 -9.43 -1.20
C ILE A 151 15.60 -10.32 -2.45
N PRO A 152 14.81 -11.41 -2.46
CA PRO A 152 14.54 -12.19 -3.66
C PRO A 152 14.03 -11.32 -4.81
N GLN A 153 14.42 -11.63 -6.05
CA GLN A 153 14.08 -10.83 -7.23
C GLN A 153 12.57 -10.63 -7.39
N GLU A 154 11.78 -11.65 -7.11
CA GLU A 154 10.32 -11.57 -7.17
C GLU A 154 9.74 -10.58 -6.15
N LEU A 155 10.36 -10.47 -4.97
CA LEU A 155 9.92 -9.53 -3.94
C LEU A 155 10.40 -8.10 -4.24
N LEU A 156 11.47 -7.91 -5.00
CA LEU A 156 11.84 -6.60 -5.54
C LEU A 156 10.76 -6.11 -6.53
N GLU A 157 10.36 -6.96 -7.47
CA GLU A 157 9.28 -6.66 -8.42
C GLU A 157 7.96 -6.35 -7.68
N PHE A 158 7.62 -7.17 -6.68
CA PHE A 158 6.45 -6.96 -5.82
C PHE A 158 6.50 -5.61 -5.12
N ARG A 159 7.62 -5.30 -4.45
CA ARG A 159 7.82 -4.04 -3.71
C ARG A 159 7.62 -2.83 -4.61
N GLU A 160 8.22 -2.83 -5.79
CA GLU A 160 8.09 -1.73 -6.74
C GLU A 160 6.67 -1.58 -7.28
N GLN A 161 6.00 -2.69 -7.56
CA GLN A 161 4.60 -2.67 -8.01
C GLN A 161 3.66 -2.11 -6.93
N ILE A 162 3.84 -2.52 -5.68
CA ILE A 162 2.98 -2.05 -4.58
C ILE A 162 3.25 -0.57 -4.27
N ARG A 163 4.48 -0.10 -4.33
CA ARG A 163 4.82 1.33 -4.16
C ARG A 163 4.09 2.27 -5.12
N GLN A 164 3.69 1.77 -6.30
CA GLN A 164 2.98 2.56 -7.30
C GLN A 164 1.48 2.71 -7.02
N VAL A 165 0.92 1.92 -6.09
CA VAL A 165 -0.49 2.01 -5.72
C VAL A 165 -0.73 3.32 -4.96
N LYS A 166 -1.71 4.10 -5.43
CA LYS A 166 -2.06 5.41 -4.84
C LYS A 166 -3.57 5.54 -4.74
N SER A 167 -4.04 6.04 -3.62
CA SER A 167 -5.42 6.51 -3.47
C SER A 167 -5.49 7.98 -3.85
N LEU A 168 -6.36 8.30 -4.79
CA LEU A 168 -6.65 9.67 -5.19
C LEU A 168 -7.98 10.11 -4.58
N GLU A 169 -7.95 11.13 -3.75
CA GLU A 169 -9.15 11.74 -3.18
C GLU A 169 -9.50 13.02 -3.97
N LEU A 170 -10.02 12.84 -5.18
CA LEU A 170 -10.34 13.95 -6.11
C LEU A 170 -11.60 14.74 -5.72
N LEU A 171 -11.96 14.76 -4.44
CA LEU A 171 -13.22 15.34 -3.96
C LEU A 171 -13.15 16.84 -3.69
N SER A 172 -11.98 17.49 -3.76
CA SER A 172 -11.84 18.91 -3.50
C SER A 172 -11.66 19.71 -4.80
N PRO A 173 -12.72 20.37 -5.33
CA PRO A 173 -12.57 21.25 -6.49
C PRO A 173 -11.56 22.38 -6.28
N GLN A 174 -11.33 22.77 -5.02
CA GLN A 174 -10.36 23.78 -4.64
C GLN A 174 -8.92 23.31 -4.83
N LEU A 175 -8.63 22.03 -4.50
CA LEU A 175 -7.33 21.43 -4.72
C LEU A 175 -7.05 21.22 -6.21
N LEU A 176 -8.04 20.77 -6.98
CA LEU A 176 -7.93 20.59 -8.43
C LEU A 176 -7.64 21.90 -9.18
N ARG A 177 -8.04 23.06 -8.61
CA ARG A 177 -7.78 24.38 -9.17
C ARG A 177 -6.45 25.01 -8.76
N LYS A 178 -5.70 24.37 -7.86
CA LYS A 178 -4.38 24.88 -7.47
C LYS A 178 -3.44 24.88 -8.67
N ARG A 179 -2.65 25.95 -8.77
CA ARG A 179 -1.57 26.01 -9.76
C ARG A 179 -0.45 25.07 -9.32
N ALA A 180 -0.08 24.15 -10.18
CA ALA A 180 1.07 23.27 -9.95
C ALA A 180 2.26 23.73 -10.80
N ARG A 181 3.49 23.45 -10.32
CA ARG A 181 4.72 23.78 -11.05
C ARG A 181 4.90 22.80 -12.22
N ALA A 182 5.43 23.28 -13.32
CA ALA A 182 5.79 22.41 -14.45
C ALA A 182 6.85 21.37 -14.02
N GLY A 183 6.75 20.13 -14.54
CA GLY A 183 7.66 19.03 -14.22
C GLY A 183 7.18 18.08 -13.14
N GLU A 184 5.98 18.28 -12.59
CA GLU A 184 5.39 17.30 -11.67
C GLU A 184 5.06 15.99 -12.41
N THR A 185 5.46 14.87 -11.82
CA THR A 185 5.29 13.51 -12.39
C THR A 185 4.12 12.75 -11.77
N ASP A 186 3.45 13.33 -10.79
CA ASP A 186 2.30 12.74 -10.14
C ASP A 186 1.13 13.75 -10.01
N ILE A 187 -0.08 13.22 -9.75
CA ILE A 187 -1.31 14.00 -9.71
C ILE A 187 -1.52 14.67 -8.33
N GLY A 188 -0.80 14.21 -7.29
CA GLY A 188 -1.07 14.58 -5.89
C GLY A 188 -2.29 13.84 -5.32
N ALA A 189 -2.33 13.61 -4.01
CA ALA A 189 -3.38 12.83 -3.36
C ALA A 189 -4.78 13.45 -3.53
N GLY A 190 -4.89 14.78 -3.53
CA GLY A 190 -6.13 15.53 -3.76
C GLY A 190 -6.30 16.05 -5.19
N GLY A 191 -5.42 15.68 -6.11
CA GLY A 191 -5.43 16.17 -7.50
C GLY A 191 -4.82 17.56 -7.68
N GLU A 192 -4.15 18.10 -6.67
CA GLU A 192 -3.59 19.45 -6.69
C GLU A 192 -2.51 19.69 -7.74
N LYS A 193 -1.95 18.61 -8.29
CA LYS A 193 -0.92 18.65 -9.34
C LYS A 193 -1.44 18.20 -10.72
N LEU A 194 -2.74 17.91 -10.84
CA LEU A 194 -3.36 17.36 -12.06
C LEU A 194 -3.06 18.23 -13.28
N SER A 195 -3.14 19.56 -13.16
CA SER A 195 -2.91 20.48 -14.28
C SER A 195 -1.49 20.39 -14.82
N ALA A 196 -0.48 20.29 -13.95
CA ALA A 196 0.92 20.14 -14.35
C ALA A 196 1.20 18.77 -14.95
N TYR A 197 0.62 17.72 -14.36
CA TYR A 197 0.72 16.34 -14.87
C TYR A 197 0.15 16.26 -16.30
N LEU A 198 -1.06 16.78 -16.53
CA LEU A 198 -1.69 16.80 -17.86
C LEU A 198 -0.88 17.62 -18.87
N HIS A 199 -0.26 18.71 -18.42
CA HIS A 199 0.62 19.52 -19.30
C HIS A 199 1.89 18.75 -19.68
N GLY A 200 2.39 17.87 -18.80
CA GLY A 200 3.57 17.03 -19.06
C GLY A 200 3.31 15.88 -20.04
N ILE A 201 2.06 15.47 -20.25
CA ILE A 201 1.70 14.41 -21.20
C ILE A 201 1.87 14.91 -22.63
N LYS A 202 2.81 14.32 -23.39
CA LYS A 202 3.14 14.71 -24.77
C LYS A 202 2.62 13.71 -25.80
N GLY A 203 2.19 14.21 -26.97
CA GLY A 203 1.99 13.42 -28.18
C GLY A 203 0.97 12.30 -28.09
N GLY A 204 1.33 11.08 -28.47
CA GLY A 204 0.43 9.91 -28.57
C GLY A 204 -0.24 9.49 -27.27
N GLN A 205 0.34 9.82 -26.11
CA GLN A 205 -0.31 9.57 -24.82
C GLN A 205 -1.53 10.49 -24.58
N ARG A 206 -1.56 11.67 -25.22
CA ARG A 206 -2.72 12.57 -25.14
C ARG A 206 -3.90 12.07 -25.96
N ALA A 207 -3.64 11.40 -27.07
CA ALA A 207 -4.67 10.85 -27.95
C ALA A 207 -5.41 9.64 -27.35
N SER A 208 -4.81 8.95 -26.37
CA SER A 208 -5.42 7.81 -25.69
C SER A 208 -6.27 8.22 -24.46
N LEU A 209 -6.35 9.53 -24.14
CA LEU A 209 -7.16 10.07 -23.04
C LEU A 209 -8.49 10.69 -23.52
N ILE A 210 -8.73 10.74 -24.82
CA ILE A 210 -9.96 11.19 -25.48
C ILE A 210 -10.65 9.97 -26.09
#